data_86f6f5d2723300157981ed901ad02269
#
_entry.id   86f6f5d2723300157981ed901ad02269
#
_cell.length_a   1.000
_cell.length_b   1.000
_cell.length_c   1.000
_cell.angle_alpha   90.00
_cell.angle_beta   90.00
_cell.angle_gamma   90.00
#
_symmetry.space_group_name_H-M   'P 1'
#
loop_
_entity.id
_entity.type
_entity.pdbx_description
1 polymer ?
#
loop_
_entity_poly.entity_id
_entity_poly.type
_entity_poly.pdbx_seq_one_letter_code
_entity_poly.pdbx_strand_id
1 'polypeptide(L)'
;MDKRVLRERMRRKQQQLRRRRMMKRITCVVAAILLLVFVVRGVILPIVNHAGGGSNKDAETVNVQANTAGASTGSSTKDGTASTDTAASDTDSADSGTDATVMPVKGSAAGERLSVMTPGWHEDSTGKWYQNPDGTYYVNGFADIDGTTYSFDKKGYMQTGWVEKGVKDYYFNEDGSYDPSKKRPMIALTFDDGPGEYTETLLDTVEKYNIHVTFFMLGQNVEGRESTIQRMVKLGCEIGNHTWDHPEQTLPNMDLDSVMQEFQKTDDALVKACGQASTVCRAPYGAITDEQMSAVGKPFFMWSTDSLDWKLMDADADYNQIMNDSSLGDGSIILMHDIHEPSVKCATEKLIPALIDQGYKLVTVSELAEAKDVTLQSASYSDFWDSSLQAGRVCLLYTSPSPRDA
;
A
#
# COMPACT_ATOMS: atom_id res chain seq x y z
N MET A 1 -0.55 -14.18 -45.79
CA MET A 1 0.78 -14.33 -45.12
C MET A 1 0.63 -15.40 -44.07
N ASP A 2 1.48 -16.44 -44.10
CA ASP A 2 1.33 -17.61 -43.24
C ASP A 2 1.49 -17.22 -41.74
N LYS A 3 0.49 -17.55 -40.93
CA LYS A 3 0.47 -17.29 -39.49
C LYS A 3 1.70 -17.85 -38.76
N ARG A 4 2.31 -18.91 -39.27
CA ARG A 4 3.54 -19.51 -38.74
C ARG A 4 4.75 -18.56 -38.90
N VAL A 5 4.88 -17.94 -40.08
CA VAL A 5 5.98 -17.00 -40.39
C VAL A 5 5.88 -15.73 -39.54
N LEU A 6 4.66 -15.25 -39.29
CA LEU A 6 4.43 -14.09 -38.44
C LEU A 6 4.82 -14.38 -36.99
N ARG A 7 4.41 -15.54 -36.44
CA ARG A 7 4.79 -15.96 -35.08
C ARG A 7 6.31 -16.11 -34.91
N GLU A 8 6.99 -16.63 -35.93
CA GLU A 8 8.44 -16.79 -35.86
C GLU A 8 9.18 -15.45 -35.92
N ARG A 9 8.71 -14.49 -36.71
CA ARG A 9 9.22 -13.11 -36.73
C ARG A 9 9.02 -12.41 -35.39
N MET A 10 7.86 -12.58 -34.78
CA MET A 10 7.56 -12.02 -33.45
C MET A 10 8.47 -12.61 -32.37
N ARG A 11 8.69 -13.94 -32.34
CA ARG A 11 9.60 -14.59 -31.40
C ARG A 11 11.04 -14.10 -31.57
N ARG A 12 11.54 -13.93 -32.79
CA ARG A 12 12.88 -13.38 -33.07
C ARG A 12 13.01 -11.93 -32.59
N LYS A 13 11.97 -11.11 -32.80
CA LYS A 13 11.94 -9.73 -32.34
C LYS A 13 11.96 -9.64 -30.80
N GLN A 14 11.16 -10.49 -30.12
CA GLN A 14 11.20 -10.57 -28.66
C GLN A 14 12.55 -11.04 -28.12
N GLN A 15 13.17 -12.05 -28.72
CA GLN A 15 14.52 -12.48 -28.31
C GLN A 15 15.56 -11.39 -28.50
N GLN A 16 15.50 -10.60 -29.58
CA GLN A 16 16.39 -9.45 -29.77
C GLN A 16 16.18 -8.36 -28.73
N LEU A 17 14.93 -8.07 -28.35
CA LEU A 17 14.62 -7.10 -27.30
C LEU A 17 15.13 -7.56 -25.93
N ARG A 18 14.94 -8.85 -25.59
CA ARG A 18 15.48 -9.44 -24.33
C ARG A 18 17.02 -9.35 -24.29
N ARG A 19 17.72 -9.67 -25.40
CA ARG A 19 19.18 -9.53 -25.49
C ARG A 19 19.64 -8.07 -25.33
N ARG A 20 18.94 -7.10 -25.95
CA ARG A 20 19.26 -5.68 -25.79
C ARG A 20 19.05 -5.19 -24.36
N ARG A 21 17.98 -5.63 -23.66
CA ARG A 21 17.74 -5.28 -22.25
C ARG A 21 18.80 -5.90 -21.34
N MET A 22 19.17 -7.17 -21.57
CA MET A 22 20.24 -7.83 -20.80
C MET A 22 21.60 -7.14 -21.01
N MET A 23 21.94 -6.76 -22.22
CA MET A 23 23.17 -6.01 -22.51
C MET A 23 23.18 -4.65 -21.82
N LYS A 24 22.06 -3.90 -21.82
CA LYS A 24 21.97 -2.62 -21.08
C LYS A 24 22.20 -2.81 -19.57
N ARG A 25 21.60 -3.85 -18.96
CA ARG A 25 21.83 -4.17 -17.55
C ARG A 25 23.28 -4.48 -17.25
N ILE A 26 23.93 -5.30 -18.08
CA ILE A 26 25.36 -5.62 -17.95
C ILE A 26 26.20 -4.35 -18.05
N THR A 27 25.93 -3.47 -19.01
CA THR A 27 26.64 -2.19 -19.17
C THR A 27 26.48 -1.30 -17.94
N CYS A 28 25.28 -1.20 -17.35
CA CYS A 28 25.06 -0.42 -16.13
C CYS A 28 25.83 -1.01 -14.93
N VAL A 29 25.84 -2.34 -14.77
CA VAL A 29 26.59 -3.00 -13.69
C VAL A 29 28.10 -2.78 -13.86
N VAL A 30 28.62 -2.91 -15.07
CA VAL A 30 30.05 -2.65 -15.35
C VAL A 30 30.41 -1.20 -15.08
N ALA A 31 29.55 -0.25 -15.49
CA ALA A 31 29.76 1.17 -15.21
C ALA A 31 29.76 1.47 -13.70
N ALA A 32 28.84 0.86 -12.92
CA ALA A 32 28.80 1.00 -11.47
C ALA A 32 30.07 0.44 -10.80
N ILE A 33 30.56 -0.73 -11.25
CA ILE A 33 31.79 -1.33 -10.72
C ILE A 33 33.00 -0.42 -11.04
N LEU A 34 33.08 0.14 -12.24
CA LEU A 34 34.19 1.04 -12.63
C LEU A 34 34.15 2.34 -11.79
N LEU A 35 32.96 2.87 -11.51
CA LEU A 35 32.79 4.04 -10.66
C LEU A 35 33.19 3.76 -9.22
N LEU A 36 32.87 2.59 -8.70
CA LEU A 36 33.26 2.14 -7.37
C LEU A 36 34.77 1.96 -7.25
N VAL A 37 35.43 1.38 -8.27
CA VAL A 37 36.89 1.27 -8.36
C VAL A 37 37.54 2.65 -8.42
N PHE A 38 36.96 3.59 -9.16
CA PHE A 38 37.46 4.97 -9.23
C PHE A 38 37.37 5.69 -7.89
N VAL A 39 36.24 5.58 -7.17
CA VAL A 39 36.05 6.14 -5.83
C VAL A 39 37.02 5.53 -4.82
N VAL A 40 37.18 4.20 -4.83
CA VAL A 40 38.11 3.53 -3.92
C VAL A 40 39.57 3.94 -4.18
N ARG A 41 40.00 4.00 -5.45
CA ARG A 41 41.36 4.41 -5.81
C ARG A 41 41.61 5.92 -5.72
N GLY A 42 40.60 6.74 -6.07
CA GLY A 42 40.78 8.19 -6.16
C GLY A 42 40.55 8.93 -4.84
N VAL A 43 39.64 8.42 -3.98
CA VAL A 43 39.21 9.13 -2.75
C VAL A 43 39.63 8.38 -1.48
N ILE A 44 39.41 7.07 -1.40
CA ILE A 44 39.57 6.31 -0.15
C ILE A 44 41.06 5.96 0.10
N LEU A 45 41.81 5.55 -0.92
CA LEU A 45 43.24 5.21 -0.74
C LEU A 45 44.11 6.40 -0.33
N PRO A 46 43.94 7.63 -0.87
CA PRO A 46 44.70 8.79 -0.39
C PRO A 46 44.34 9.18 1.07
N ILE A 47 43.10 8.98 1.48
CA ILE A 47 42.66 9.32 2.87
C ILE A 47 43.30 8.34 3.86
N VAL A 48 43.37 7.06 3.55
CA VAL A 48 43.98 6.04 4.42
C VAL A 48 45.50 6.25 4.54
N ASN A 49 46.17 6.69 3.48
CA ASN A 49 47.63 6.97 3.52
C ASN A 49 47.98 8.29 4.23
N HIS A 50 47.00 9.20 4.45
CA HIS A 50 47.25 10.42 5.22
C HIS A 50 46.94 10.28 6.75
N ALA A 51 46.23 9.20 7.14
CA ALA A 51 45.89 8.92 8.54
C ALA A 51 46.96 8.16 9.36
N GLY A 52 48.08 7.81 8.72
CA GLY A 52 49.15 6.99 9.31
C GLY A 52 50.44 7.73 9.64
N GLY A 53 50.38 8.94 10.22
CA GLY A 53 51.60 9.61 10.64
C GLY A 53 51.39 10.85 11.52
N GLY A 54 51.65 10.72 12.81
CA GLY A 54 51.73 11.90 13.66
C GLY A 54 51.34 11.65 15.12
N SER A 55 52.36 11.36 15.88
CA SER A 55 52.43 11.11 17.34
C SER A 55 52.19 12.37 18.18
N ASN A 56 51.48 12.18 19.32
CA ASN A 56 51.57 12.83 20.65
C ASN A 56 51.61 14.37 20.79
N LYS A 57 50.68 14.91 21.50
CA LYS A 57 50.77 15.38 22.89
C LYS A 57 49.65 16.37 23.27
N ASP A 58 49.30 16.22 24.53
CA ASP A 58 48.78 17.19 25.49
C ASP A 58 47.26 17.26 25.72
N ALA A 59 46.97 16.84 26.92
CA ALA A 59 45.72 16.93 27.66
C ALA A 59 45.39 18.39 28.05
N GLU A 60 44.12 18.76 27.97
CA GLU A 60 43.57 19.74 28.91
C GLU A 60 42.09 19.42 29.17
N THR A 61 41.85 19.13 30.43
CA THR A 61 40.59 18.96 31.11
C THR A 61 39.91 20.31 31.31
N VAL A 62 38.64 20.44 30.89
CA VAL A 62 37.77 21.47 31.42
C VAL A 62 36.46 20.82 31.87
N ASN A 63 36.30 20.92 33.18
CA ASN A 63 35.17 20.53 33.98
C ASN A 63 34.21 21.75 34.08
N VAL A 64 32.92 21.58 33.80
CA VAL A 64 31.89 22.52 34.29
C VAL A 64 30.60 21.76 34.62
N GLN A 65 30.46 21.52 35.82
CA GLN A 65 29.43 21.64 36.84
C GLN A 65 27.96 21.75 36.43
N ALA A 66 27.21 20.85 37.06
CA ALA A 66 25.78 20.85 37.28
C ALA A 66 25.29 22.07 38.08
N ASN A 67 24.11 22.52 37.79
CA ASN A 67 23.33 23.31 38.75
C ASN A 67 21.90 22.78 38.85
N THR A 68 21.61 22.29 40.01
CA THR A 68 20.30 22.00 40.60
C THR A 68 19.73 23.26 41.25
N ALA A 69 18.42 23.42 41.21
CA ALA A 69 17.52 23.99 42.25
C ALA A 69 16.20 24.40 41.56
N GLY A 70 15.03 24.18 42.04
CA GLY A 70 14.48 23.78 43.31
C GLY A 70 13.00 24.15 43.32
N ALA A 71 12.23 23.27 43.83
CA ALA A 71 11.03 23.30 44.66
C ALA A 71 10.07 24.50 44.63
N SER A 72 8.76 24.30 44.58
CA SER A 72 7.86 24.27 45.75
C SER A 72 6.37 24.41 45.32
N THR A 73 5.55 23.45 45.70
CA THR A 73 4.43 23.45 46.68
C THR A 73 3.14 24.23 46.36
N GLY A 74 2.02 23.51 46.57
CA GLY A 74 0.71 24.02 46.94
C GLY A 74 -0.43 23.26 46.30
N SER A 75 -0.96 22.21 46.87
CA SER A 75 -2.07 21.98 47.82
C SER A 75 -3.41 22.64 47.41
N SER A 76 -4.44 21.92 47.13
CA SER A 76 -5.51 21.35 47.94
C SER A 76 -6.88 21.29 47.25
N THR A 77 -7.46 20.15 47.39
CA THR A 77 -8.84 19.78 47.81
C THR A 77 -10.07 20.19 47.00
N LYS A 78 -10.82 19.17 46.67
CA LYS A 78 -12.16 18.68 47.07
C LYS A 78 -13.24 18.58 46.00
N ASP A 79 -13.74 17.35 45.93
CA ASP A 79 -15.12 16.87 45.85
C ASP A 79 -16.07 17.31 44.72
N GLY A 80 -16.69 16.29 44.09
CA GLY A 80 -17.94 16.39 43.39
C GLY A 80 -18.26 15.22 42.47
N THR A 81 -18.91 14.22 43.02
CA THR A 81 -19.64 13.13 42.35
C THR A 81 -20.60 13.62 41.26
N ALA A 82 -20.58 13.01 40.10
CA ALA A 82 -21.80 12.65 39.33
C ALA A 82 -21.47 11.70 38.18
N SER A 83 -22.11 10.56 38.21
CA SER A 83 -22.22 9.53 37.19
C SER A 83 -23.01 10.06 35.99
N THR A 84 -22.50 9.88 34.77
CA THR A 84 -23.31 9.72 33.57
C THR A 84 -22.57 8.88 32.56
N ASP A 85 -23.18 7.77 32.19
CA ASP A 85 -22.82 6.94 31.04
C ASP A 85 -22.79 7.75 29.76
N THR A 86 -21.69 7.70 29.03
CA THR A 86 -21.66 8.06 27.61
C THR A 86 -20.73 7.11 26.88
N ALA A 87 -21.29 6.51 25.84
CA ALA A 87 -20.64 5.61 24.92
C ALA A 87 -19.35 6.21 24.35
N ALA A 88 -18.26 5.45 24.44
CA ALA A 88 -16.99 5.77 23.79
C ALA A 88 -17.12 5.45 22.29
N SER A 89 -17.05 6.48 21.48
CA SER A 89 -16.75 6.38 20.06
C SER A 89 -15.24 6.21 19.94
N ASP A 90 -14.82 5.07 19.39
CA ASP A 90 -13.42 4.82 19.00
C ASP A 90 -13.07 5.77 17.85
N THR A 91 -12.33 6.81 18.15
CA THR A 91 -11.57 7.57 17.15
C THR A 91 -10.15 7.05 17.19
N ASP A 92 -9.80 6.17 16.26
CA ASP A 92 -8.43 5.80 15.97
C ASP A 92 -7.68 7.05 15.45
N SER A 93 -6.81 7.57 16.29
CA SER A 93 -5.80 8.54 15.88
C SER A 93 -4.69 7.78 15.17
N ALA A 94 -4.46 8.11 13.91
CA ALA A 94 -3.32 7.66 13.12
C ALA A 94 -2.01 8.02 13.85
N ASP A 95 -1.33 7.01 14.37
CA ASP A 95 0.05 7.11 14.87
C ASP A 95 1.00 6.64 13.78
N SER A 96 1.77 7.57 13.26
CA SER A 96 2.83 7.35 12.30
C SER A 96 4.11 6.93 13.02
N GLY A 97 4.51 5.68 12.84
CA GLY A 97 5.91 5.29 13.00
C GLY A 97 6.26 4.53 14.28
N THR A 98 6.94 3.41 14.04
CA THR A 98 7.68 2.54 14.96
C THR A 98 6.83 1.59 15.80
N ASP A 99 7.22 0.30 15.73
CA ASP A 99 6.83 -0.84 16.55
C ASP A 99 5.99 -0.47 17.79
N ALA A 100 4.67 -0.58 17.65
CA ALA A 100 3.75 -0.33 18.75
C ALA A 100 3.86 -1.50 19.74
N THR A 101 4.69 -1.35 20.76
CA THR A 101 4.67 -2.16 21.97
C THR A 101 3.27 -2.03 22.57
N VAL A 102 2.49 -3.10 22.53
CA VAL A 102 1.17 -3.10 23.16
C VAL A 102 1.36 -3.08 24.65
N MET A 103 0.89 -2.01 25.30
CA MET A 103 0.91 -1.91 26.75
C MET A 103 0.09 -3.05 27.37
N PRO A 104 0.59 -3.72 28.41
CA PRO A 104 -0.17 -4.75 29.09
C PRO A 104 -1.46 -4.16 29.68
N VAL A 105 -2.60 -4.72 29.31
CA VAL A 105 -3.90 -4.31 29.84
C VAL A 105 -4.26 -5.22 31.00
N LYS A 106 -4.70 -4.64 32.13
CA LYS A 106 -5.26 -5.42 33.24
C LYS A 106 -6.50 -6.15 32.74
N GLY A 107 -6.39 -7.46 32.57
CA GLY A 107 -7.47 -8.28 32.05
C GLY A 107 -8.64 -8.35 33.03
N SER A 108 -9.80 -7.92 32.57
CA SER A 108 -11.08 -8.19 33.24
C SER A 108 -11.94 -9.21 32.49
N ALA A 109 -11.49 -9.72 31.35
CA ALA A 109 -12.36 -10.43 30.42
C ALA A 109 -12.27 -11.98 30.43
N ALA A 110 -11.44 -12.59 31.25
CA ALA A 110 -11.38 -14.04 31.35
C ALA A 110 -11.53 -14.45 32.84
N GLY A 111 -12.74 -14.55 33.32
CA GLY A 111 -13.11 -14.80 34.73
C GLY A 111 -12.54 -16.05 35.39
N GLU A 112 -11.82 -16.90 34.67
CA GLU A 112 -11.21 -18.13 35.23
C GLU A 112 -9.68 -18.08 35.24
N ARG A 113 -9.02 -17.12 34.56
CA ARG A 113 -7.55 -17.03 34.51
C ARG A 113 -6.92 -16.30 35.70
N LEU A 114 -7.72 -15.71 36.58
CA LEU A 114 -7.25 -14.84 37.67
C LEU A 114 -6.86 -15.58 38.97
N SER A 115 -6.95 -16.90 39.03
CA SER A 115 -6.53 -17.64 40.23
C SER A 115 -5.04 -17.98 40.17
N VAL A 116 -4.23 -17.10 40.77
CA VAL A 116 -2.85 -17.38 41.19
C VAL A 116 -1.99 -18.09 40.13
N MET A 117 -1.71 -17.38 39.04
CA MET A 117 -0.74 -17.87 38.09
C MET A 117 0.65 -17.30 38.37
N THR A 118 1.67 -18.10 38.24
CA THR A 118 3.06 -17.65 38.29
C THR A 118 3.37 -16.88 37.00
N PRO A 119 4.20 -15.85 37.06
CA PRO A 119 4.64 -15.17 35.83
C PRO A 119 5.26 -16.13 34.82
N GLY A 120 5.02 -15.89 33.54
CA GLY A 120 5.54 -16.70 32.44
C GLY A 120 4.48 -17.21 31.47
N TRP A 121 4.89 -18.16 30.64
CA TRP A 121 4.03 -18.80 29.64
C TRP A 121 3.09 -19.83 30.27
N HIS A 122 1.84 -19.79 29.83
CA HIS A 122 0.79 -20.71 30.19
C HIS A 122 0.10 -21.25 28.95
N GLU A 123 -0.57 -22.40 29.08
CA GLU A 123 -1.32 -23.04 28.00
C GLU A 123 -2.58 -23.70 28.55
N ASP A 124 -3.68 -23.58 27.82
CA ASP A 124 -4.93 -24.31 28.07
C ASP A 124 -5.47 -24.91 26.76
N SER A 125 -6.68 -25.43 26.76
CA SER A 125 -7.32 -26.04 25.59
C SER A 125 -7.57 -25.03 24.43
N THR A 126 -7.46 -23.72 24.66
CA THR A 126 -7.69 -22.67 23.65
C THR A 126 -6.37 -22.22 23.04
N GLY A 127 -5.28 -22.15 23.81
CA GLY A 127 -3.99 -21.71 23.32
C GLY A 127 -3.03 -21.27 24.41
N LYS A 128 -1.96 -20.60 24.02
CA LYS A 128 -0.92 -20.08 24.92
C LYS A 128 -1.14 -18.60 25.22
N TRP A 129 -0.77 -18.18 26.45
CA TRP A 129 -0.74 -16.76 26.84
C TRP A 129 0.44 -16.50 27.78
N TYR A 130 0.77 -15.24 28.01
CA TYR A 130 1.85 -14.84 28.89
C TYR A 130 1.36 -13.99 30.06
N GLN A 131 1.69 -14.39 31.29
CA GLN A 131 1.40 -13.67 32.52
C GLN A 131 2.59 -12.82 32.93
N ASN A 132 2.39 -11.52 33.09
CA ASN A 132 3.39 -10.61 33.61
C ASN A 132 3.58 -10.76 35.13
N PRO A 133 4.74 -10.34 35.69
CA PRO A 133 5.00 -10.39 37.14
C PRO A 133 3.99 -9.60 37.99
N ASP A 134 3.33 -8.58 37.42
CA ASP A 134 2.31 -7.77 38.09
C ASP A 134 0.88 -8.38 38.00
N GLY A 135 0.77 -9.57 37.45
CA GLY A 135 -0.51 -10.27 37.26
C GLY A 135 -1.28 -9.84 36.02
N THR A 136 -0.78 -8.92 35.20
CA THR A 136 -1.38 -8.54 33.90
C THR A 136 -1.01 -9.54 32.81
N TYR A 137 -1.69 -9.52 31.66
CA TYR A 137 -1.35 -10.29 30.47
C TYR A 137 -1.57 -9.44 29.20
N TYR A 138 -0.91 -9.82 28.10
CA TYR A 138 -1.00 -9.11 26.85
C TYR A 138 -2.29 -9.44 26.10
N VAL A 139 -2.91 -8.43 25.47
CA VAL A 139 -4.11 -8.55 24.63
C VAL A 139 -4.03 -7.63 23.42
N ASN A 140 -4.61 -8.09 22.30
CA ASN A 140 -4.90 -7.29 21.11
C ASN A 140 -3.70 -6.54 20.52
N GLY A 141 -2.53 -7.22 20.39
CA GLY A 141 -1.36 -6.61 19.74
C GLY A 141 -0.07 -7.37 20.00
N PHE A 142 1.05 -6.67 19.79
CA PHE A 142 2.38 -7.25 19.88
C PHE A 142 3.03 -6.94 21.23
N ALA A 143 3.86 -7.85 21.71
CA ALA A 143 4.66 -7.65 22.92
C ALA A 143 6.02 -8.34 22.80
N ASP A 144 7.06 -7.67 23.31
CA ASP A 144 8.38 -8.27 23.43
C ASP A 144 8.51 -9.00 24.76
N ILE A 145 8.84 -10.28 24.66
CA ILE A 145 9.07 -11.15 25.81
C ILE A 145 10.45 -11.77 25.62
N ASP A 146 11.37 -11.49 26.53
CA ASP A 146 12.75 -11.99 26.50
C ASP A 146 13.48 -11.72 25.15
N GLY A 147 13.21 -10.56 24.53
CA GLY A 147 13.82 -10.14 23.27
C GLY A 147 13.19 -10.77 22.00
N THR A 148 12.06 -11.43 22.15
CA THR A 148 11.28 -11.99 21.05
C THR A 148 9.89 -11.37 21.01
N THR A 149 9.48 -10.89 19.82
CA THR A 149 8.15 -10.30 19.62
C THR A 149 7.11 -11.37 19.34
N TYR A 150 5.99 -11.29 20.04
CA TYR A 150 4.82 -12.17 19.94
C TYR A 150 3.56 -11.34 19.66
N SER A 151 2.55 -11.98 19.07
CA SER A 151 1.22 -11.38 18.86
C SER A 151 0.18 -12.05 19.76
N PHE A 152 -0.73 -11.24 20.30
CA PHE A 152 -1.83 -11.70 21.15
C PHE A 152 -3.17 -11.23 20.62
N ASP A 153 -4.18 -12.09 20.63
CA ASP A 153 -5.54 -11.77 20.22
C ASP A 153 -6.28 -10.92 21.28
N LYS A 154 -7.52 -10.52 20.99
CA LYS A 154 -8.38 -9.76 21.92
C LYS A 154 -8.66 -10.50 23.24
N LYS A 155 -8.48 -11.83 23.29
CA LYS A 155 -8.66 -12.66 24.47
C LYS A 155 -7.33 -12.94 25.20
N GLY A 156 -6.21 -12.46 24.66
CA GLY A 156 -4.87 -12.63 25.21
C GLY A 156 -4.20 -13.96 24.85
N TYR A 157 -4.68 -14.68 23.85
CA TYR A 157 -3.99 -15.85 23.33
C TYR A 157 -2.95 -15.48 22.28
N MET A 158 -1.79 -16.12 22.35
CA MET A 158 -0.72 -16.01 21.38
C MET A 158 -1.22 -16.44 19.99
N GLN A 159 -0.94 -15.61 18.99
CA GLN A 159 -1.28 -15.85 17.59
C GLN A 159 -0.10 -16.42 16.82
N THR A 160 -0.37 -17.25 15.81
CA THR A 160 0.61 -17.80 14.86
C THR A 160 0.11 -17.64 13.45
N GLY A 161 1.01 -17.75 12.45
CA GLY A 161 0.69 -17.50 11.05
C GLY A 161 0.61 -16.01 10.72
N TRP A 162 -0.19 -15.63 9.73
CA TRP A 162 -0.40 -14.24 9.35
C TRP A 162 -1.33 -13.53 10.32
N VAL A 163 -0.86 -12.42 10.88
CA VAL A 163 -1.64 -11.52 11.74
C VAL A 163 -1.69 -10.16 11.07
N GLU A 164 -2.90 -9.70 10.79
CA GLU A 164 -3.17 -8.40 10.19
C GLU A 164 -3.24 -7.31 11.25
N LYS A 165 -2.53 -6.19 11.03
CA LYS A 165 -2.63 -5.00 11.87
C LYS A 165 -2.60 -3.76 10.97
N GLY A 166 -3.75 -3.06 10.92
CA GLY A 166 -3.96 -2.04 9.89
C GLY A 166 -3.86 -2.67 8.51
N VAL A 167 -3.14 -2.04 7.61
CA VAL A 167 -2.93 -2.55 6.24
C VAL A 167 -1.81 -3.59 6.14
N LYS A 168 -0.95 -3.70 7.16
CA LYS A 168 0.24 -4.57 7.17
C LYS A 168 -0.08 -5.96 7.72
N ASP A 169 0.56 -6.98 7.14
CA ASP A 169 0.54 -8.36 7.61
C ASP A 169 1.89 -8.73 8.22
N TYR A 170 1.83 -9.37 9.38
CA TYR A 170 2.99 -9.84 10.15
C TYR A 170 2.91 -11.36 10.28
N TYR A 171 4.04 -12.04 10.09
CA TYR A 171 4.06 -13.49 10.19
C TYR A 171 4.68 -13.95 11.50
N PHE A 172 3.97 -14.80 12.23
CA PHE A 172 4.44 -15.43 13.46
C PHE A 172 4.59 -16.94 13.25
N ASN A 173 5.76 -17.47 13.60
CA ASN A 173 6.08 -18.89 13.50
C ASN A 173 5.16 -19.74 14.38
N GLU A 174 5.26 -21.07 14.29
CA GLU A 174 4.45 -21.99 15.13
C GLU A 174 4.74 -21.85 16.63
N ASP A 175 5.94 -21.42 16.99
CA ASP A 175 6.31 -21.09 18.37
C ASP A 175 5.83 -19.72 18.84
N GLY A 176 5.19 -18.94 17.95
CA GLY A 176 4.67 -17.61 18.20
C GLY A 176 5.68 -16.49 17.95
N SER A 177 6.93 -16.77 17.61
CA SER A 177 7.94 -15.76 17.35
C SER A 177 7.69 -15.02 16.03
N TYR A 178 7.85 -13.69 16.02
CA TYR A 178 7.75 -12.86 14.81
C TYR A 178 8.87 -13.20 13.81
N ASP A 179 8.52 -13.41 12.55
CA ASP A 179 9.47 -13.61 11.44
C ASP A 179 9.43 -12.43 10.46
N PRO A 180 10.32 -11.44 10.60
CA PRO A 180 10.35 -10.26 9.73
C PRO A 180 10.79 -10.58 8.29
N SER A 181 11.32 -11.76 8.04
CA SER A 181 11.74 -12.18 6.69
C SER A 181 10.54 -12.55 5.80
N LYS A 182 9.42 -12.93 6.40
CA LYS A 182 8.20 -13.25 5.68
C LYS A 182 7.37 -12.00 5.50
N LYS A 183 7.13 -11.65 4.22
CA LYS A 183 6.26 -10.55 3.81
C LYS A 183 5.20 -11.09 2.88
N ARG A 184 3.93 -10.75 3.13
CA ARG A 184 2.84 -11.10 2.24
C ARG A 184 2.87 -10.16 1.04
N PRO A 185 2.96 -10.66 -0.19
CA PRO A 185 2.95 -9.78 -1.36
C PRO A 185 1.56 -9.16 -1.53
N MET A 186 1.53 -7.87 -1.93
CA MET A 186 0.30 -7.10 -2.10
C MET A 186 0.20 -6.53 -3.51
N ILE A 187 -1.02 -6.48 -4.03
CA ILE A 187 -1.36 -5.94 -5.36
C ILE A 187 -2.59 -5.04 -5.22
N ALA A 188 -2.60 -3.89 -5.90
CA ALA A 188 -3.81 -3.11 -6.09
C ALA A 188 -4.47 -3.49 -7.42
N LEU A 189 -5.68 -4.04 -7.34
CA LEU A 189 -6.54 -4.27 -8.50
C LEU A 189 -7.47 -3.08 -8.67
N THR A 190 -7.44 -2.44 -9.83
CA THR A 190 -8.14 -1.18 -10.08
C THR A 190 -9.04 -1.27 -11.30
N PHE A 191 -10.19 -0.57 -11.24
CA PHE A 191 -11.20 -0.58 -12.28
C PHE A 191 -11.56 0.84 -12.69
N ASP A 192 -11.49 1.14 -13.99
CA ASP A 192 -11.77 2.43 -14.56
C ASP A 192 -13.16 2.47 -15.25
N ASP A 193 -13.64 3.69 -15.52
CA ASP A 193 -14.83 4.04 -16.30
C ASP A 193 -16.18 3.73 -15.64
N GLY A 194 -16.21 3.01 -14.51
CA GLY A 194 -17.46 2.68 -13.82
C GLY A 194 -18.13 3.87 -13.10
N PRO A 195 -19.20 3.59 -12.32
CA PRO A 195 -19.91 2.33 -12.21
C PRO A 195 -20.65 1.95 -13.48
N GLY A 196 -20.60 0.66 -13.84
CA GLY A 196 -21.26 0.12 -15.02
C GLY A 196 -22.34 -0.93 -14.71
N GLU A 197 -22.81 -1.62 -15.74
CA GLU A 197 -23.80 -2.69 -15.62
C GLU A 197 -23.25 -3.90 -14.85
N TYR A 198 -21.95 -4.17 -14.97
CA TYR A 198 -21.32 -5.37 -14.40
C TYR A 198 -20.66 -5.13 -13.04
N THR A 199 -20.65 -3.89 -12.53
CA THR A 199 -20.00 -3.51 -11.28
C THR A 199 -20.54 -4.30 -10.07
N GLU A 200 -21.87 -4.53 -9.98
CA GLU A 200 -22.46 -5.31 -8.88
C GLU A 200 -21.95 -6.76 -8.86
N THR A 201 -21.79 -7.39 -10.01
CA THR A 201 -21.21 -8.75 -10.12
C THR A 201 -19.77 -8.79 -9.61
N LEU A 202 -19.00 -7.75 -9.88
CA LEU A 202 -17.65 -7.59 -9.34
C LEU A 202 -17.68 -7.43 -7.81
N LEU A 203 -18.59 -6.61 -7.28
CA LEU A 203 -18.74 -6.39 -5.84
C LEU A 203 -19.15 -7.66 -5.08
N ASP A 204 -19.93 -8.56 -5.68
CA ASP A 204 -20.23 -9.88 -5.11
C ASP A 204 -18.96 -10.70 -4.89
N THR A 205 -18.01 -10.60 -5.81
CA THR A 205 -16.71 -11.29 -5.70
C THR A 205 -15.79 -10.61 -4.69
N VAL A 206 -15.77 -9.29 -4.65
CA VAL A 206 -15.04 -8.49 -3.65
C VAL A 206 -15.51 -8.86 -2.24
N GLU A 207 -16.82 -8.92 -2.01
CA GLU A 207 -17.43 -9.32 -0.73
C GLU A 207 -17.10 -10.78 -0.39
N LYS A 208 -17.25 -11.69 -1.35
CA LYS A 208 -16.98 -13.12 -1.17
C LYS A 208 -15.56 -13.42 -0.69
N TYR A 209 -14.58 -12.72 -1.23
CA TYR A 209 -13.17 -12.94 -0.89
C TYR A 209 -12.66 -11.98 0.19
N ASN A 210 -13.51 -11.05 0.68
CA ASN A 210 -13.15 -10.02 1.65
C ASN A 210 -11.86 -9.30 1.26
N ILE A 211 -11.85 -8.76 0.03
CA ILE A 211 -10.74 -8.03 -0.56
C ILE A 211 -11.12 -6.56 -0.76
N HIS A 212 -10.12 -5.70 -0.92
CA HIS A 212 -10.32 -4.31 -1.26
C HIS A 212 -9.77 -4.02 -2.65
N VAL A 213 -10.47 -3.19 -3.42
CA VAL A 213 -10.09 -2.74 -4.76
C VAL A 213 -10.33 -1.24 -4.89
N THR A 214 -9.76 -0.60 -5.91
CA THR A 214 -10.00 0.82 -6.17
C THR A 214 -10.79 1.00 -7.46
N PHE A 215 -11.85 1.81 -7.39
CA PHE A 215 -12.67 2.19 -8.55
C PHE A 215 -12.39 3.64 -8.93
N PHE A 216 -11.86 3.88 -10.13
CA PHE A 216 -11.72 5.21 -10.71
C PHE A 216 -12.94 5.50 -11.58
N MET A 217 -13.90 6.24 -11.03
CA MET A 217 -15.22 6.40 -11.62
C MET A 217 -15.33 7.65 -12.48
N LEU A 218 -16.11 7.55 -13.55
CA LEU A 218 -16.57 8.70 -14.31
C LEU A 218 -17.75 9.36 -13.59
N GLY A 219 -17.70 10.68 -13.40
CA GLY A 219 -18.73 11.41 -12.69
C GLY A 219 -20.11 11.31 -13.34
N GLN A 220 -20.18 11.27 -14.69
CA GLN A 220 -21.44 11.10 -15.42
C GLN A 220 -22.13 9.74 -15.15
N ASN A 221 -21.41 8.73 -14.69
CA ASN A 221 -21.94 7.39 -14.41
C ASN A 221 -22.45 7.23 -12.98
N VAL A 222 -22.30 8.25 -12.13
CA VAL A 222 -22.67 8.22 -10.70
C VAL A 222 -24.19 8.28 -10.50
N GLU A 223 -24.89 9.14 -11.27
CA GLU A 223 -26.34 9.33 -11.14
C GLU A 223 -27.09 8.03 -11.46
N GLY A 224 -27.98 7.63 -10.53
CA GLY A 224 -28.76 6.39 -10.64
C GLY A 224 -28.00 5.13 -10.17
N ARG A 225 -26.75 5.27 -9.70
CA ARG A 225 -25.93 4.17 -9.16
C ARG A 225 -25.40 4.44 -7.75
N GLU A 226 -26.08 5.31 -7.01
CA GLU A 226 -25.69 5.72 -5.66
C GLU A 226 -25.60 4.52 -4.71
N SER A 227 -26.53 3.56 -4.80
CA SER A 227 -26.51 2.34 -3.99
C SER A 227 -25.30 1.46 -4.23
N THR A 228 -24.85 1.35 -5.48
CA THR A 228 -23.63 0.61 -5.86
C THR A 228 -22.41 1.27 -5.27
N ILE A 229 -22.30 2.60 -5.34
CA ILE A 229 -21.16 3.35 -4.78
C ILE A 229 -21.16 3.25 -3.24
N GLN A 230 -22.34 3.34 -2.59
CA GLN A 230 -22.45 3.12 -1.15
C GLN A 230 -22.03 1.70 -0.74
N ARG A 231 -22.33 0.69 -1.59
CA ARG A 231 -21.86 -0.68 -1.38
C ARG A 231 -20.35 -0.79 -1.50
N MET A 232 -19.73 -0.13 -2.50
CA MET A 232 -18.25 -0.06 -2.61
C MET A 232 -17.62 0.46 -1.32
N VAL A 233 -18.11 1.60 -0.81
CA VAL A 233 -17.62 2.20 0.45
C VAL A 233 -17.81 1.24 1.62
N LYS A 234 -18.97 0.60 1.74
CA LYS A 234 -19.28 -0.35 2.83
C LYS A 234 -18.35 -1.57 2.79
N LEU A 235 -17.92 -2.01 1.62
CA LEU A 235 -17.00 -3.12 1.44
C LEU A 235 -15.52 -2.72 1.60
N GLY A 236 -15.21 -1.48 1.96
CA GLY A 236 -13.84 -1.00 2.13
C GLY A 236 -13.11 -0.71 0.81
N CYS A 237 -13.83 -0.65 -0.31
CA CYS A 237 -13.23 -0.26 -1.59
C CYS A 237 -12.91 1.24 -1.60
N GLU A 238 -11.86 1.61 -2.31
CA GLU A 238 -11.47 3.00 -2.47
C GLU A 238 -12.19 3.64 -3.66
N ILE A 239 -12.63 4.88 -3.43
CA ILE A 239 -13.35 5.70 -4.41
C ILE A 239 -12.37 6.67 -5.04
N GLY A 240 -12.07 6.47 -6.32
CA GLY A 240 -11.21 7.31 -7.14
C GLY A 240 -11.99 8.12 -8.19
N ASN A 241 -11.37 9.18 -8.69
CA ASN A 241 -11.92 10.09 -9.68
C ASN A 241 -11.23 9.90 -11.04
N HIS A 242 -12.02 9.65 -12.09
CA HIS A 242 -11.55 9.44 -13.46
C HIS A 242 -12.07 10.52 -14.43
N THR A 243 -12.25 11.77 -13.97
CA THR A 243 -12.89 12.88 -14.65
C THR A 243 -14.41 12.73 -14.75
N TRP A 244 -15.09 13.73 -15.35
CA TRP A 244 -16.54 13.70 -15.51
C TRP A 244 -17.00 12.73 -16.60
N ASP A 245 -16.44 12.86 -17.81
CA ASP A 245 -16.92 12.17 -19.01
C ASP A 245 -15.82 11.53 -19.88
N HIS A 246 -14.59 11.40 -19.36
CA HIS A 246 -13.44 10.87 -20.09
C HIS A 246 -13.20 11.63 -21.42
N PRO A 247 -12.80 12.92 -21.35
CA PRO A 247 -12.77 13.76 -22.53
C PRO A 247 -11.88 13.18 -23.63
N GLU A 248 -12.36 13.27 -24.89
CA GLU A 248 -11.62 12.80 -26.06
C GLU A 248 -10.30 13.57 -26.23
N GLN A 249 -10.30 14.86 -25.91
CA GLN A 249 -9.10 15.65 -25.82
C GLN A 249 -8.37 15.31 -24.52
N THR A 250 -7.13 14.82 -24.62
CA THR A 250 -6.34 14.49 -23.44
C THR A 250 -6.11 15.69 -22.54
N LEU A 251 -6.09 15.50 -21.22
CA LEU A 251 -5.98 16.59 -20.24
C LEU A 251 -4.81 17.55 -20.49
N PRO A 252 -3.60 17.12 -20.92
CA PRO A 252 -2.50 18.02 -21.27
C PRO A 252 -2.82 19.04 -22.36
N ASN A 253 -3.83 18.77 -23.18
CA ASN A 253 -4.24 19.67 -24.27
C ASN A 253 -5.44 20.56 -23.87
N MET A 254 -5.98 20.41 -22.67
CA MET A 254 -7.07 21.23 -22.11
C MET A 254 -6.50 22.37 -21.28
N ASP A 255 -7.24 23.47 -21.19
CA ASP A 255 -6.89 24.52 -20.24
C ASP A 255 -7.12 24.06 -18.80
N LEU A 256 -6.38 24.67 -17.86
CA LEU A 256 -6.37 24.25 -16.46
C LEU A 256 -7.74 24.34 -15.80
N ASP A 257 -8.52 25.39 -16.10
CA ASP A 257 -9.84 25.57 -15.51
C ASP A 257 -10.81 24.47 -15.95
N SER A 258 -10.76 24.07 -17.23
CA SER A 258 -11.53 22.93 -17.75
C SER A 258 -11.14 21.63 -17.07
N VAL A 259 -9.84 21.36 -16.89
CA VAL A 259 -9.36 20.17 -16.15
C VAL A 259 -9.86 20.18 -14.72
N MET A 260 -9.76 21.31 -14.03
CA MET A 260 -10.27 21.42 -12.64
C MET A 260 -11.76 21.16 -12.56
N GLN A 261 -12.56 21.61 -13.53
CA GLN A 261 -13.99 21.36 -13.58
C GLN A 261 -14.32 19.88 -13.77
N GLU A 262 -13.55 19.14 -14.58
CA GLU A 262 -13.71 17.69 -14.76
C GLU A 262 -13.62 16.93 -13.43
N PHE A 263 -12.57 17.21 -12.65
CA PHE A 263 -12.38 16.56 -11.36
C PHE A 263 -13.37 17.04 -10.29
N GLN A 264 -13.62 18.36 -10.21
CA GLN A 264 -14.53 18.92 -9.22
C GLN A 264 -15.96 18.43 -9.40
N LYS A 265 -16.47 18.43 -10.63
CA LYS A 265 -17.82 17.98 -10.95
C LYS A 265 -18.03 16.49 -10.57
N THR A 266 -17.02 15.67 -10.77
CA THR A 266 -17.03 14.26 -10.37
C THR A 266 -17.03 14.11 -8.86
N ASP A 267 -16.19 14.84 -8.14
CA ASP A 267 -16.18 14.83 -6.67
C ASP A 267 -17.52 15.30 -6.09
N ASP A 268 -18.14 16.34 -6.66
CA ASP A 268 -19.45 16.82 -6.24
C ASP A 268 -20.52 15.74 -6.41
N ALA A 269 -20.49 14.98 -7.50
CA ALA A 269 -21.39 13.86 -7.72
C ALA A 269 -21.14 12.71 -6.72
N LEU A 270 -19.89 12.39 -6.40
CA LEU A 270 -19.53 11.38 -5.42
C LEU A 270 -19.96 11.77 -4.00
N VAL A 271 -19.75 13.03 -3.60
CA VAL A 271 -20.25 13.56 -2.30
C VAL A 271 -21.75 13.41 -2.20
N LYS A 272 -22.49 13.72 -3.27
CA LYS A 272 -23.94 13.55 -3.30
C LYS A 272 -24.36 12.08 -3.19
N ALA A 273 -23.61 11.17 -3.81
CA ALA A 273 -23.94 9.74 -3.87
C ALA A 273 -23.62 8.99 -2.57
N CYS A 274 -22.45 9.23 -1.97
CA CYS A 274 -21.95 8.46 -0.83
C CYS A 274 -21.41 9.29 0.35
N GLY A 275 -21.52 10.61 0.29
CA GLY A 275 -21.13 11.50 1.39
C GLY A 275 -19.63 11.85 1.44
N GLN A 276 -18.83 11.39 0.49
CA GLN A 276 -17.39 11.66 0.44
C GLN A 276 -16.90 11.94 -0.98
N ALA A 277 -15.92 12.84 -1.12
CA ALA A 277 -15.17 13.03 -2.35
C ALA A 277 -14.17 11.90 -2.56
N SER A 278 -13.63 11.78 -3.78
CA SER A 278 -12.52 10.87 -4.04
C SER A 278 -11.26 11.29 -3.27
N THR A 279 -10.47 10.31 -2.86
CA THR A 279 -9.16 10.53 -2.21
C THR A 279 -8.01 10.47 -3.22
N VAL A 280 -8.23 9.80 -4.34
CA VAL A 280 -7.25 9.51 -5.37
C VAL A 280 -7.83 9.78 -6.76
N CYS A 281 -6.96 9.97 -7.75
CA CYS A 281 -7.36 10.21 -9.13
C CYS A 281 -6.61 9.29 -10.10
N ARG A 282 -7.20 9.07 -11.26
CA ARG A 282 -6.52 8.55 -12.46
C ARG A 282 -6.90 9.39 -13.66
N ALA A 283 -5.91 9.85 -14.40
CA ALA A 283 -6.15 10.62 -15.61
C ALA A 283 -6.57 9.70 -16.77
N PRO A 284 -7.59 10.06 -17.56
CA PRO A 284 -7.87 9.41 -18.83
C PRO A 284 -6.62 9.21 -19.67
N TYR A 285 -6.48 8.03 -20.28
CA TYR A 285 -5.30 7.64 -21.09
C TYR A 285 -3.95 7.68 -20.33
N GLY A 286 -3.96 7.84 -19.00
CA GLY A 286 -2.77 8.07 -18.19
C GLY A 286 -2.07 9.42 -18.46
N ALA A 287 -2.75 10.37 -19.09
CA ALA A 287 -2.17 11.62 -19.58
C ALA A 287 -2.59 12.82 -18.72
N ILE A 288 -1.61 13.40 -17.99
CA ILE A 288 -1.79 14.60 -17.17
C ILE A 288 -0.44 15.28 -16.96
N THR A 289 -0.41 16.61 -16.81
CA THR A 289 0.81 17.37 -16.51
C THR A 289 1.02 17.54 -15.00
N ASP A 290 2.28 17.80 -14.59
CA ASP A 290 2.61 18.09 -13.18
C ASP A 290 1.85 19.32 -12.66
N GLU A 291 1.64 20.35 -13.50
CA GLU A 291 0.86 21.53 -13.15
C GLU A 291 -0.60 21.18 -12.87
N GLN A 292 -1.22 20.36 -13.72
CA GLN A 292 -2.59 19.91 -13.55
C GLN A 292 -2.73 19.01 -12.31
N MET A 293 -1.81 18.05 -12.07
CA MET A 293 -1.81 17.24 -10.85
C MET A 293 -1.69 18.11 -9.59
N SER A 294 -0.79 19.11 -9.61
CA SER A 294 -0.62 20.03 -8.50
C SER A 294 -1.87 20.87 -8.23
N ALA A 295 -2.57 21.30 -9.27
CA ALA A 295 -3.81 22.08 -9.16
C ALA A 295 -4.96 21.23 -8.60
N VAL A 296 -5.13 19.99 -9.05
CA VAL A 296 -6.13 19.04 -8.50
C VAL A 296 -5.84 18.70 -7.03
N GLY A 297 -4.56 18.67 -6.63
CA GLY A 297 -4.15 18.53 -5.24
C GLY A 297 -4.31 17.14 -4.65
N LYS A 298 -4.50 16.11 -5.48
CA LYS A 298 -4.65 14.70 -5.09
C LYS A 298 -3.56 13.82 -5.72
N PRO A 299 -3.26 12.64 -5.14
CA PRO A 299 -2.38 11.66 -5.79
C PRO A 299 -3.05 11.05 -7.02
N PHE A 300 -2.25 10.83 -8.07
CA PHE A 300 -2.67 10.22 -9.31
C PHE A 300 -2.05 8.83 -9.44
N PHE A 301 -2.90 7.83 -9.70
CA PHE A 301 -2.47 6.46 -9.87
C PHE A 301 -2.59 6.02 -11.33
N MET A 302 -1.47 5.65 -11.92
CA MET A 302 -1.40 4.95 -13.20
C MET A 302 -1.39 3.43 -12.93
N TRP A 303 -0.73 2.66 -13.77
CA TRP A 303 -0.63 1.20 -13.62
C TRP A 303 0.75 0.70 -14.03
N SER A 304 1.14 -0.42 -13.48
CA SER A 304 2.33 -1.16 -13.91
C SER A 304 1.98 -2.34 -14.81
N THR A 305 0.76 -2.89 -14.66
CA THR A 305 0.27 -4.03 -15.40
C THR A 305 -1.04 -3.66 -16.11
N ASP A 306 -1.04 -3.71 -17.45
CA ASP A 306 -2.20 -3.40 -18.28
C ASP A 306 -2.85 -4.71 -18.76
N SER A 307 -4.13 -4.90 -18.41
CA SER A 307 -4.92 -6.04 -18.84
C SER A 307 -5.18 -6.04 -20.34
N LEU A 308 -5.20 -4.87 -20.98
CA LEU A 308 -5.69 -4.64 -22.35
C LEU A 308 -7.14 -5.11 -22.56
N ASP A 309 -7.95 -5.22 -21.50
CA ASP A 309 -9.34 -5.70 -21.55
C ASP A 309 -10.23 -4.84 -22.46
N TRP A 310 -10.03 -3.51 -22.46
CA TRP A 310 -10.67 -2.57 -23.38
C TRP A 310 -10.45 -2.87 -24.87
N LYS A 311 -9.41 -3.66 -25.18
CA LYS A 311 -9.00 -4.01 -26.55
C LYS A 311 -9.23 -5.49 -26.87
N LEU A 312 -8.96 -6.38 -25.94
CA LEU A 312 -9.02 -7.82 -26.15
C LEU A 312 -10.45 -8.33 -26.10
N MET A 313 -11.27 -7.76 -25.21
CA MET A 313 -12.69 -8.10 -25.03
C MET A 313 -12.91 -9.61 -24.91
N ASP A 314 -12.00 -10.31 -24.22
CA ASP A 314 -12.01 -11.75 -24.01
C ASP A 314 -11.36 -12.11 -22.67
N ALA A 315 -12.14 -12.71 -21.76
CA ALA A 315 -11.72 -13.00 -20.39
C ALA A 315 -10.48 -13.90 -20.27
N ASP A 316 -10.26 -14.83 -21.21
CA ASP A 316 -9.06 -15.68 -21.22
C ASP A 316 -7.84 -14.91 -21.72
N ALA A 317 -8.03 -14.05 -22.71
CA ALA A 317 -6.96 -13.20 -23.23
C ALA A 317 -6.52 -12.16 -22.20
N ASP A 318 -7.46 -11.51 -21.52
CA ASP A 318 -7.20 -10.53 -20.44
C ASP A 318 -6.43 -11.18 -19.30
N TYR A 319 -6.89 -12.35 -18.83
CA TYR A 319 -6.19 -13.13 -17.79
C TYR A 319 -4.76 -13.48 -18.21
N ASN A 320 -4.58 -14.00 -19.43
CA ASN A 320 -3.25 -14.37 -19.92
C ASN A 320 -2.35 -13.15 -20.10
N GLN A 321 -2.90 -11.99 -20.49
CA GLN A 321 -2.16 -10.75 -20.62
C GLN A 321 -1.59 -10.33 -19.26
N ILE A 322 -2.40 -10.33 -18.20
CA ILE A 322 -1.98 -9.98 -16.85
C ILE A 322 -0.98 -10.99 -16.30
N MET A 323 -1.33 -12.28 -16.31
CA MET A 323 -0.52 -13.33 -15.68
C MET A 323 0.82 -13.59 -16.35
N ASN A 324 1.00 -13.19 -17.60
CA ASN A 324 2.28 -13.26 -18.33
C ASN A 324 3.04 -11.92 -18.35
N ASP A 325 2.50 -10.88 -17.75
CA ASP A 325 3.20 -9.60 -17.65
C ASP A 325 4.35 -9.68 -16.65
N SER A 326 5.53 -9.28 -17.08
CA SER A 326 6.74 -9.30 -16.24
C SER A 326 6.72 -8.22 -15.14
N SER A 327 5.75 -7.34 -15.17
CA SER A 327 5.52 -6.30 -14.15
C SER A 327 4.54 -6.77 -13.06
N LEU A 328 3.91 -7.93 -13.21
CA LEU A 328 3.07 -8.48 -12.15
C LEU A 328 3.93 -8.96 -10.97
N GLY A 329 3.64 -8.46 -9.78
CA GLY A 329 4.37 -8.80 -8.58
C GLY A 329 3.95 -7.97 -7.37
N ASP A 330 4.69 -8.12 -6.27
CA ASP A 330 4.45 -7.34 -5.04
C ASP A 330 4.62 -5.83 -5.31
N GLY A 331 3.59 -5.05 -5.03
CA GLY A 331 3.55 -3.61 -5.30
C GLY A 331 2.98 -3.22 -6.66
N SER A 332 2.49 -4.16 -7.47
CA SER A 332 1.87 -3.87 -8.77
C SER A 332 0.51 -3.20 -8.63
N ILE A 333 0.20 -2.32 -9.57
CA ILE A 333 -1.13 -1.75 -9.81
C ILE A 333 -1.63 -2.29 -11.14
N ILE A 334 -2.76 -3.01 -11.13
CA ILE A 334 -3.36 -3.62 -12.31
C ILE A 334 -4.51 -2.74 -12.81
N LEU A 335 -4.48 -2.38 -14.10
CA LEU A 335 -5.57 -1.69 -14.78
C LEU A 335 -6.55 -2.70 -15.38
N MET A 336 -7.83 -2.52 -15.05
CA MET A 336 -8.99 -3.16 -15.67
C MET A 336 -10.14 -2.16 -15.80
N HIS A 337 -11.27 -2.58 -16.38
CA HIS A 337 -12.49 -1.77 -16.50
C HIS A 337 -13.70 -2.59 -16.05
N ASP A 338 -14.60 -2.02 -15.26
CA ASP A 338 -15.80 -2.71 -14.75
C ASP A 338 -17.05 -2.48 -15.60
N ILE A 339 -16.89 -1.84 -16.76
CA ILE A 339 -17.95 -1.57 -17.73
C ILE A 339 -18.05 -2.65 -18.84
N HIS A 340 -17.10 -3.55 -18.92
CA HIS A 340 -17.03 -4.62 -19.93
C HIS A 340 -17.29 -6.00 -19.30
N GLU A 341 -18.27 -6.76 -19.85
CA GLU A 341 -18.56 -8.12 -19.34
C GLU A 341 -17.35 -9.04 -19.34
N PRO A 342 -16.54 -9.14 -20.40
CA PRO A 342 -15.36 -10.03 -20.42
C PRO A 342 -14.32 -9.64 -19.35
N SER A 343 -14.13 -8.35 -19.11
CA SER A 343 -13.21 -7.85 -18.08
C SER A 343 -13.66 -8.26 -16.68
N VAL A 344 -14.94 -8.02 -16.34
CA VAL A 344 -15.49 -8.41 -15.05
C VAL A 344 -15.48 -9.93 -14.89
N LYS A 345 -15.78 -10.69 -15.96
CA LYS A 345 -15.67 -12.15 -15.95
C LYS A 345 -14.23 -12.62 -15.73
N CYS A 346 -13.25 -11.99 -16.38
CA CYS A 346 -11.84 -12.24 -16.11
C CYS A 346 -11.51 -12.01 -14.65
N ALA A 347 -11.88 -10.85 -14.09
CA ALA A 347 -11.59 -10.49 -12.70
C ALA A 347 -12.21 -11.49 -11.72
N THR A 348 -13.51 -11.80 -11.86
CA THR A 348 -14.29 -12.56 -10.89
C THR A 348 -14.06 -14.07 -10.93
N GLU A 349 -13.97 -14.65 -12.13
CA GLU A 349 -13.88 -16.10 -12.30
C GLU A 349 -12.43 -16.61 -12.34
N LYS A 350 -11.45 -15.75 -12.68
CA LYS A 350 -10.07 -16.18 -12.96
C LYS A 350 -9.02 -15.43 -12.14
N LEU A 351 -8.94 -14.11 -12.30
CA LEU A 351 -7.81 -13.33 -11.80
C LEU A 351 -7.78 -13.25 -10.27
N ILE A 352 -8.90 -12.82 -9.65
CA ILE A 352 -8.98 -12.68 -8.18
C ILE A 352 -8.70 -14.03 -7.49
N PRO A 353 -9.36 -15.16 -7.85
CA PRO A 353 -9.02 -16.46 -7.27
C PRO A 353 -7.55 -16.84 -7.45
N ALA A 354 -6.99 -16.65 -8.66
CA ALA A 354 -5.61 -17.04 -8.95
C ALA A 354 -4.57 -16.21 -8.18
N LEU A 355 -4.80 -14.91 -8.00
CA LEU A 355 -3.91 -14.05 -7.21
C LEU A 355 -3.94 -14.42 -5.73
N ILE A 356 -5.14 -14.72 -5.18
CA ILE A 356 -5.30 -15.19 -3.81
C ILE A 356 -4.61 -16.53 -3.60
N ASP A 357 -4.80 -17.49 -4.52
CA ASP A 357 -4.15 -18.81 -4.47
C ASP A 357 -2.62 -18.72 -4.54
N GLN A 358 -2.07 -17.69 -5.18
CA GLN A 358 -0.64 -17.38 -5.19
C GLN A 358 -0.16 -16.65 -3.93
N GLY A 359 -1.06 -16.37 -2.97
CA GLY A 359 -0.74 -15.75 -1.69
C GLY A 359 -0.74 -14.22 -1.70
N TYR A 360 -1.16 -13.56 -2.79
CA TYR A 360 -1.30 -12.10 -2.82
C TYR A 360 -2.45 -11.63 -1.94
N LYS A 361 -2.24 -10.51 -1.23
CA LYS A 361 -3.31 -9.70 -0.62
C LYS A 361 -3.73 -8.63 -1.62
N LEU A 362 -5.02 -8.57 -1.94
CA LEU A 362 -5.60 -7.54 -2.80
C LEU A 362 -6.07 -6.38 -1.92
N VAL A 363 -5.54 -5.19 -2.20
CA VAL A 363 -5.72 -3.98 -1.40
C VAL A 363 -6.03 -2.79 -2.31
N THR A 364 -6.49 -1.67 -1.72
CA THR A 364 -6.64 -0.41 -2.46
C THR A 364 -5.28 0.20 -2.80
N VAL A 365 -5.25 1.18 -3.69
CA VAL A 365 -3.98 1.87 -4.03
C VAL A 365 -3.42 2.65 -2.84
N SER A 366 -4.29 3.23 -2.00
CA SER A 366 -3.87 3.92 -0.77
C SER A 366 -3.35 2.93 0.29
N GLU A 367 -4.03 1.81 0.50
CA GLU A 367 -3.55 0.73 1.38
C GLU A 367 -2.21 0.16 0.90
N LEU A 368 -2.04 0.00 -0.42
CA LEU A 368 -0.77 -0.46 -0.98
C LEU A 368 0.36 0.53 -0.70
N ALA A 369 0.12 1.84 -0.87
CA ALA A 369 1.09 2.88 -0.56
C ALA A 369 1.45 2.88 0.93
N GLU A 370 0.45 2.79 1.83
CA GLU A 370 0.65 2.73 3.28
C GLU A 370 1.46 1.48 3.69
N ALA A 371 1.11 0.31 3.13
CA ALA A 371 1.83 -0.94 3.41
C ALA A 371 3.31 -0.88 2.97
N LYS A 372 3.63 -0.04 2.00
CA LYS A 372 4.99 0.20 1.48
C LYS A 372 5.66 1.44 2.09
N ASP A 373 5.08 2.02 3.14
CA ASP A 373 5.59 3.19 3.85
C ASP A 373 5.78 4.43 2.94
N VAL A 374 4.89 4.59 1.94
CA VAL A 374 4.90 5.72 1.01
C VAL A 374 3.87 6.75 1.42
N THR A 375 4.32 7.96 1.73
CA THR A 375 3.44 9.12 1.94
C THR A 375 3.00 9.68 0.60
N LEU A 376 1.70 9.58 0.30
CA LEU A 376 1.13 10.06 -0.95
C LEU A 376 1.12 11.60 -1.02
N GLN A 377 1.41 12.12 -2.21
CA GLN A 377 1.40 13.54 -2.54
C GLN A 377 0.71 13.74 -3.88
N SER A 378 0.49 14.99 -4.31
CA SER A 378 -0.04 15.33 -5.64
C SER A 378 0.99 15.01 -6.72
N ALA A 379 1.22 13.73 -6.96
CA ALA A 379 2.19 13.17 -7.88
C ALA A 379 1.63 11.90 -8.53
N SER A 380 2.30 11.39 -9.55
CA SER A 380 1.92 10.17 -10.27
C SER A 380 2.64 8.94 -9.71
N TYR A 381 1.88 7.86 -9.50
CA TYR A 381 2.36 6.57 -9.00
C TYR A 381 1.90 5.45 -9.95
N SER A 382 2.81 4.58 -10.38
CA SER A 382 2.50 3.44 -11.26
C SER A 382 2.74 2.07 -10.63
N ASP A 383 3.54 2.03 -9.58
CA ASP A 383 3.87 0.82 -8.81
C ASP A 383 4.48 1.19 -7.46
N PHE A 384 4.65 0.18 -6.59
CA PHE A 384 5.31 0.30 -5.30
C PHE A 384 6.32 -0.83 -5.06
N TRP A 385 7.03 -1.27 -6.09
CA TRP A 385 7.98 -2.40 -6.00
C TRP A 385 9.17 -2.14 -5.09
N ASP A 386 9.60 -0.86 -5.02
CA ASP A 386 10.74 -0.47 -4.20
C ASP A 386 10.54 0.97 -3.68
N SER A 387 10.15 1.08 -2.42
CA SER A 387 9.91 2.37 -1.76
C SER A 387 11.16 3.26 -1.73
N SER A 388 12.37 2.68 -1.79
CA SER A 388 13.64 3.44 -1.80
C SER A 388 13.90 4.16 -3.12
N LEU A 389 13.26 3.73 -4.22
CA LEU A 389 13.43 4.31 -5.56
C LEU A 389 12.38 5.35 -5.92
N GLN A 390 11.31 5.49 -5.14
CA GLN A 390 10.20 6.41 -5.47
C GLN A 390 10.48 7.87 -5.14
N ALA A 391 11.40 8.17 -4.24
CA ALA A 391 11.79 9.54 -3.87
C ALA A 391 12.45 10.35 -5.02
N GLY A 392 12.47 9.85 -6.24
CA GLY A 392 13.10 10.49 -7.40
C GLY A 392 12.53 10.10 -8.78
N ARG A 393 11.52 9.23 -8.83
CA ARG A 393 10.88 8.87 -10.10
C ARG A 393 9.77 9.88 -10.44
N VAL A 394 10.15 10.94 -11.09
CA VAL A 394 9.26 11.60 -12.05
C VAL A 394 8.93 10.53 -13.10
N CYS A 395 7.67 10.14 -13.18
CA CYS A 395 7.17 9.19 -14.17
C CYS A 395 7.58 9.72 -15.55
N LEU A 396 8.47 9.00 -16.22
CA LEU A 396 8.70 9.24 -17.64
C LEU A 396 7.40 8.89 -18.35
N LEU A 397 6.63 9.92 -18.66
CA LEU A 397 5.39 9.89 -19.41
C LEU A 397 5.42 8.80 -20.47
N TYR A 398 4.45 7.93 -20.41
CA TYR A 398 4.13 6.98 -21.45
C TYR A 398 3.63 7.77 -22.66
N THR A 399 4.53 8.09 -23.60
CA THR A 399 4.22 8.79 -24.85
C THR A 399 3.89 7.81 -25.97
N SER A 400 3.02 6.84 -25.70
CA SER A 400 2.41 6.06 -26.77
C SER A 400 0.93 6.46 -26.83
N PRO A 401 0.46 7.08 -27.90
CA PRO A 401 -0.95 7.37 -28.04
C PRO A 401 -1.75 6.06 -27.97
N SER A 402 -2.85 6.11 -27.24
CA SER A 402 -3.84 5.04 -27.20
C SER A 402 -4.37 4.80 -28.64
N PRO A 403 -4.61 3.54 -29.05
CA PRO A 403 -5.17 3.24 -30.37
C PRO A 403 -6.60 3.76 -30.61
N ARG A 404 -7.20 4.47 -29.64
CA ARG A 404 -8.46 5.20 -29.88
C ARG A 404 -8.26 6.49 -30.69
N ASP A 405 -6.99 6.91 -30.93
CA ASP A 405 -6.63 8.11 -31.66
C ASP A 405 -6.23 7.84 -33.14
N ALA A 406 -6.59 6.69 -33.71
CA ALA A 406 -6.36 6.33 -35.11
C ALA A 406 -7.66 6.03 -35.85
#